data_cafd11f229bfe90220c5d6ff748302b2
#
_entry.id   cafd11f229bfe90220c5d6ff748302b2
#
_cell.length_a   1.000
_cell.length_b   1.000
_cell.length_c   1.000
_cell.angle_alpha   90.00
_cell.angle_beta   90.00
_cell.angle_gamma   90.00
#
_symmetry.space_group_name_H-M   'P 1'
#
loop_
_entity.id
_entity.type
_entity.pdbx_description
1 polymer ?
#
loop_
_entity_poly.entity_id
_entity_poly.type
_entity_poly.pdbx_seq_one_letter_code
_entity_poly.pdbx_strand_id
1 'polypeptide(L)'
;MTTAHAVDIGAIERELRQLWKENAAEAGGQAVTRALTLNLVARATDSATADMISAVVQQLTASHPNRTVLAVVQAAAEPWLEAYVQANCLLPSRGAPQVCGEQITINARGAAVGQVASLVLPLLVPDLPVVLWLPGPAPLDDPLLGRLRGVLDRLIVDSRSFTNPAAGLLQLAAFDAAEHSGPGNGPQSPALSDLAWTGLTAWRELTAQFFDTRPLLPHLHRIDRAEISYVPADGKPNPLEGLLIAGWLAACLGWSPLSDATSVEGDTLRLHLRRPTVGVGPNVTRPVTVEISPLGQEHPQITQIAQLAEQPGLAALHLRAVDGVTADFSVVRADEPGYALTTAQVAGQAPVRRLARCEQPGLADLLAAELRLLSRDRTFGAALKLAATFAAQLG
;
A
#
# COMPACT_ATOMS: atom_id res chain seq x y z
N MET A 1 -32.48 23.47 19.62
CA MET A 1 -31.26 24.10 19.12
C MET A 1 -30.12 23.54 19.95
N THR A 2 -29.43 22.54 19.44
CA THR A 2 -28.28 21.92 20.11
C THR A 2 -27.07 22.79 19.79
N THR A 3 -26.52 23.46 20.78
CA THR A 3 -25.32 24.29 20.67
C THR A 3 -24.15 23.35 20.34
N ALA A 4 -23.48 23.56 19.21
CA ALA A 4 -22.22 22.88 18.91
C ALA A 4 -21.25 23.27 20.03
N HIS A 5 -20.82 22.32 20.84
CA HIS A 5 -19.76 22.53 21.81
C HIS A 5 -18.47 22.76 21.07
N ALA A 6 -17.84 23.91 21.28
CA ALA A 6 -16.50 24.18 20.77
C ALA A 6 -15.54 23.15 21.43
N VAL A 7 -14.87 22.32 20.62
CA VAL A 7 -13.84 21.43 21.14
C VAL A 7 -12.68 22.29 21.63
N ASP A 8 -12.40 22.24 22.93
CA ASP A 8 -11.28 22.97 23.55
C ASP A 8 -9.99 22.08 23.49
N ILE A 9 -9.05 22.48 22.67
CA ILE A 9 -7.74 21.82 22.54
C ILE A 9 -7.01 21.77 23.90
N GLY A 10 -7.12 22.83 24.69
CA GLY A 10 -6.54 22.85 26.03
C GLY A 10 -7.18 21.83 26.98
N ALA A 11 -8.48 21.54 26.82
CA ALA A 11 -9.16 20.48 27.55
C ALA A 11 -8.65 19.10 27.14
N ILE A 12 -8.51 18.82 25.83
CA ILE A 12 -7.95 17.56 25.29
C ILE A 12 -6.53 17.32 25.85
N GLU A 13 -5.66 18.31 25.83
CA GLU A 13 -4.30 18.19 26.36
C GLU A 13 -4.26 18.00 27.89
N ARG A 14 -5.23 18.57 28.65
CA ARG A 14 -5.37 18.30 30.08
C ARG A 14 -5.83 16.87 30.35
N GLU A 15 -6.80 16.39 29.59
CA GLU A 15 -7.34 15.04 29.68
C GLU A 15 -6.26 13.99 29.34
N LEU A 16 -5.48 14.20 28.28
CA LEU A 16 -4.32 13.38 27.95
C LEU A 16 -3.32 13.30 29.11
N ARG A 17 -2.99 14.44 29.74
CA ARG A 17 -2.09 14.45 30.90
C ARG A 17 -2.64 13.72 32.11
N GLN A 18 -3.95 13.80 32.34
CA GLN A 18 -4.60 13.07 33.42
C GLN A 18 -4.60 11.56 33.15
N LEU A 19 -4.94 11.14 31.93
CA LEU A 19 -4.90 9.74 31.49
C LEU A 19 -3.51 9.12 31.70
N TRP A 20 -2.44 9.87 31.42
CA TRP A 20 -1.08 9.41 31.69
C TRP A 20 -0.76 9.23 33.16
N LYS A 21 -1.27 10.10 34.03
CA LYS A 21 -1.10 9.95 35.49
C LYS A 21 -1.82 8.71 36.02
N GLU A 22 -3.03 8.46 35.52
CA GLU A 22 -3.83 7.31 35.89
C GLU A 22 -3.18 6.01 35.46
N ASN A 23 -2.75 5.89 34.21
CA ASN A 23 -2.04 4.71 33.72
C ASN A 23 -0.72 4.45 34.47
N ALA A 24 0.03 5.48 34.84
CA ALA A 24 1.24 5.33 35.63
C ALA A 24 0.94 4.84 37.06
N ALA A 25 -0.17 5.27 37.65
CA ALA A 25 -0.59 4.83 38.97
C ALA A 25 -1.09 3.36 38.96
N GLU A 26 -1.84 2.96 37.92
CA GLU A 26 -2.37 1.59 37.76
C GLU A 26 -1.27 0.58 37.46
N ALA A 27 -0.16 1.00 36.86
CA ALA A 27 0.98 0.12 36.55
C ALA A 27 1.70 -0.47 37.79
N GLY A 28 1.29 -0.09 39.03
CA GLY A 28 1.75 -0.74 40.27
C GLY A 28 3.26 -0.73 40.47
N GLY A 29 3.97 0.29 39.98
CA GLY A 29 5.42 0.41 40.05
C GLY A 29 6.17 -0.15 38.83
N GLN A 30 5.48 -0.68 37.84
CA GLN A 30 6.09 -0.96 36.53
C GLN A 30 6.31 0.35 35.78
N ALA A 31 7.43 0.45 35.09
CA ALA A 31 7.73 1.63 34.27
C ALA A 31 6.75 1.68 33.08
N VAL A 32 5.95 2.77 33.00
CA VAL A 32 5.16 3.10 31.82
C VAL A 32 5.94 4.13 31.01
N THR A 33 6.27 3.79 29.78
CA THR A 33 6.97 4.71 28.89
C THR A 33 5.99 5.32 27.92
N ARG A 34 5.76 6.62 28.05
CA ARG A 34 5.17 7.42 26.99
C ARG A 34 6.21 7.59 25.88
N ALA A 35 6.04 6.87 24.80
CA ALA A 35 6.91 6.99 23.64
C ALA A 35 6.05 7.47 22.46
N LEU A 36 6.50 8.51 21.78
CA LEU A 36 5.85 9.01 20.57
C LEU A 36 6.93 9.17 19.51
N THR A 37 6.81 8.47 18.41
CA THR A 37 7.78 8.49 17.31
C THR A 37 7.25 9.19 16.07
N LEU A 38 5.92 9.36 15.98
CA LEU A 38 5.25 10.03 14.86
C LEU A 38 3.86 10.52 15.26
N ASN A 39 3.32 11.43 14.46
CA ASN A 39 1.92 11.78 14.42
C ASN A 39 1.23 10.98 13.30
N LEU A 40 0.22 10.19 13.63
CA LEU A 40 -0.62 9.50 12.67
C LEU A 40 -1.98 10.18 12.61
N VAL A 41 -2.30 10.78 11.48
CA VAL A 41 -3.64 11.31 11.23
C VAL A 41 -4.39 10.32 10.36
N ALA A 42 -5.59 9.91 10.77
CA ALA A 42 -6.42 9.02 9.98
C ALA A 42 -7.85 9.56 9.90
N ARG A 43 -8.54 9.22 8.80
CA ARG A 43 -9.92 9.62 8.57
C ARG A 43 -10.81 8.41 8.35
N ALA A 44 -11.96 8.41 9.05
CA ALA A 44 -13.05 7.47 8.86
C ALA A 44 -14.32 8.20 8.42
N THR A 45 -15.14 7.57 7.60
CA THR A 45 -16.45 8.08 7.17
C THR A 45 -17.63 7.43 7.92
N ASP A 46 -17.35 6.37 8.67
CA ASP A 46 -18.31 5.58 9.44
C ASP A 46 -17.63 4.93 10.65
N SER A 47 -18.43 4.36 11.54
CA SER A 47 -17.96 3.73 12.78
C SER A 47 -17.15 2.47 12.52
N ALA A 48 -17.50 1.66 11.51
CA ALA A 48 -16.79 0.42 11.21
C ALA A 48 -15.35 0.71 10.76
N THR A 49 -15.17 1.72 9.90
CA THR A 49 -13.84 2.22 9.50
C THR A 49 -13.09 2.80 10.70
N ALA A 50 -13.75 3.53 11.59
CA ALA A 50 -13.12 4.08 12.80
C ALA A 50 -12.65 2.98 13.76
N ASP A 51 -13.44 1.93 13.95
CA ASP A 51 -13.11 0.78 14.79
C ASP A 51 -11.93 -0.01 14.18
N MET A 52 -11.94 -0.21 12.87
CA MET A 52 -10.83 -0.83 12.14
C MET A 52 -9.54 -0.03 12.30
N ILE A 53 -9.56 1.29 12.12
CA ILE A 53 -8.41 2.16 12.33
C ILE A 53 -7.90 2.06 13.76
N SER A 54 -8.77 2.11 14.76
CA SER A 54 -8.41 2.02 16.17
C SER A 54 -7.74 0.67 16.50
N ALA A 55 -8.28 -0.43 15.97
CA ALA A 55 -7.69 -1.75 16.13
C ALA A 55 -6.28 -1.86 15.50
N VAL A 56 -6.08 -1.29 14.32
CA VAL A 56 -4.77 -1.23 13.66
C VAL A 56 -3.80 -0.38 14.45
N VAL A 57 -4.20 0.80 14.92
CA VAL A 57 -3.38 1.71 15.75
C VAL A 57 -2.94 1.02 17.05
N GLN A 58 -3.83 0.26 17.67
CA GLN A 58 -3.49 -0.51 18.88
C GLN A 58 -2.38 -1.53 18.59
N GLN A 59 -2.45 -2.25 17.45
CA GLN A 59 -1.41 -3.22 17.07
C GLN A 59 -0.08 -2.52 16.73
N LEU A 60 -0.12 -1.33 16.13
CA LEU A 60 1.06 -0.54 15.80
C LEU A 60 1.82 -0.06 17.03
N THR A 61 1.16 0.15 18.17
CA THR A 61 1.75 0.77 19.36
C THR A 61 3.01 0.04 19.85
N ALA A 62 3.11 -1.29 19.67
CA ALA A 62 4.28 -2.06 20.08
C ALA A 62 5.55 -1.71 19.30
N SER A 63 5.43 -1.41 18.00
CA SER A 63 6.56 -1.15 17.09
C SER A 63 6.70 0.32 16.71
N HIS A 64 5.59 1.04 16.67
CA HIS A 64 5.51 2.44 16.28
C HIS A 64 4.57 3.19 17.23
N PRO A 65 5.00 3.44 18.48
CA PRO A 65 4.20 4.22 19.42
C PRO A 65 4.02 5.63 18.85
N ASN A 66 2.76 6.09 18.82
CA ASN A 66 2.40 7.27 18.08
C ASN A 66 1.33 8.10 18.81
N ARG A 67 1.18 9.37 18.40
CA ARG A 67 -0.03 10.14 18.64
C ARG A 67 -0.92 10.00 17.42
N THR A 68 -2.03 9.28 17.55
CA THR A 68 -3.04 9.19 16.50
C THR A 68 -4.09 10.29 16.70
N VAL A 69 -4.43 11.00 15.64
CA VAL A 69 -5.62 11.83 15.54
C VAL A 69 -6.58 11.19 14.53
N LEU A 70 -7.62 10.56 15.03
CA LEU A 70 -8.66 9.91 14.24
C LEU A 70 -9.82 10.84 14.01
N ALA A 71 -10.02 11.29 12.77
CA ALA A 71 -11.16 12.10 12.37
C ALA A 71 -12.30 11.22 11.84
N VAL A 72 -13.41 11.13 12.56
CA VAL A 72 -14.61 10.44 12.12
C VAL A 72 -15.58 11.49 11.58
N VAL A 73 -15.84 11.47 10.26
CA VAL A 73 -16.58 12.54 9.59
C VAL A 73 -17.82 12.01 8.90
N GLN A 74 -18.96 12.67 9.14
CA GLN A 74 -20.27 12.38 8.54
C GLN A 74 -20.89 13.67 7.99
N ALA A 75 -20.73 13.91 6.68
CA ALA A 75 -21.15 15.16 6.04
C ALA A 75 -22.69 15.37 6.06
N ALA A 76 -23.45 14.30 5.87
CA ALA A 76 -24.92 14.36 5.77
C ALA A 76 -25.59 14.05 7.14
N ALA A 77 -25.44 14.95 8.12
CA ALA A 77 -26.03 14.82 9.44
C ALA A 77 -26.23 16.19 10.11
N GLU A 78 -26.97 16.22 11.23
CA GLU A 78 -27.03 17.40 12.07
C GLU A 78 -25.64 17.80 12.59
N PRO A 79 -25.33 19.10 12.69
CA PRO A 79 -24.04 19.58 13.15
C PRO A 79 -23.69 19.06 14.54
N TRP A 80 -22.60 18.36 14.68
CA TRP A 80 -22.09 17.84 15.94
C TRP A 80 -20.55 17.80 15.90
N LEU A 81 -19.95 18.14 17.04
CA LEU A 81 -18.50 18.09 17.21
C LEU A 81 -18.17 17.64 18.63
N GLU A 82 -17.44 16.56 18.73
CA GLU A 82 -17.01 15.95 19.98
C GLU A 82 -15.59 15.40 19.83
N ALA A 83 -14.80 15.44 20.89
CA ALA A 83 -13.50 14.78 20.93
C ALA A 83 -13.34 14.03 22.25
N TYR A 84 -12.65 12.90 22.19
CA TYR A 84 -12.26 12.11 23.36
C TYR A 84 -10.86 11.52 23.16
N VAL A 85 -10.22 11.15 24.28
CA VAL A 85 -8.85 10.64 24.29
C VAL A 85 -8.80 9.24 24.86
N GLN A 86 -7.84 8.46 24.39
CA GLN A 86 -7.52 7.14 24.93
C GLN A 86 -6.02 6.87 24.86
N ALA A 87 -5.52 6.05 25.77
CA ALA A 87 -4.16 5.52 25.70
C ALA A 87 -4.18 4.07 25.20
N ASN A 88 -3.37 3.77 24.23
CA ASN A 88 -3.16 2.42 23.71
C ASN A 88 -1.88 1.87 24.31
N CYS A 89 -1.98 1.01 25.32
CA CYS A 89 -0.85 0.49 26.06
C CYS A 89 -0.65 -1.00 25.78
N LEU A 90 0.57 -1.40 25.47
CA LEU A 90 0.97 -2.79 25.23
C LEU A 90 2.19 -3.15 26.05
N LEU A 91 2.23 -4.40 26.51
CA LEU A 91 3.41 -5.04 27.13
C LEU A 91 4.15 -5.79 26.01
N PRO A 92 5.31 -5.29 25.52
CA PRO A 92 6.04 -5.96 24.44
C PRO A 92 6.51 -7.36 24.80
N SER A 93 6.85 -7.59 26.07
CA SER A 93 7.20 -8.90 26.62
C SER A 93 7.05 -8.92 28.14
N ARG A 94 7.03 -10.13 28.71
CA ARG A 94 6.93 -10.29 30.18
C ARG A 94 8.13 -9.64 30.89
N GLY A 95 7.86 -8.63 31.72
CA GLY A 95 8.90 -7.87 32.44
C GLY A 95 9.49 -6.67 31.70
N ALA A 96 9.10 -6.42 30.45
CA ALA A 96 9.43 -5.19 29.76
C ALA A 96 8.58 -4.02 30.25
N PRO A 97 9.07 -2.76 30.16
CA PRO A 97 8.22 -1.60 30.40
C PRO A 97 7.06 -1.58 29.42
N GLN A 98 5.90 -1.15 29.90
CA GLN A 98 4.72 -0.95 29.08
C GLN A 98 4.96 0.24 28.13
N VAL A 99 4.72 0.04 26.83
CA VAL A 99 4.81 1.08 25.81
C VAL A 99 3.40 1.54 25.48
N CYS A 100 3.17 2.84 25.53
CA CYS A 100 1.85 3.41 25.25
C CYS A 100 1.96 4.51 24.20
N GLY A 101 1.01 4.48 23.25
CA GLY A 101 0.66 5.57 22.35
C GLY A 101 -0.61 6.29 22.81
N GLU A 102 -0.94 7.37 22.14
CA GLU A 102 -2.12 8.20 22.39
C GLU A 102 -3.05 8.19 21.18
N GLN A 103 -4.34 8.15 21.42
CA GLN A 103 -5.34 8.39 20.38
C GLN A 103 -6.32 9.48 20.80
N ILE A 104 -6.50 10.45 19.93
CA ILE A 104 -7.49 11.49 20.02
C ILE A 104 -8.51 11.23 18.91
N THR A 105 -9.75 10.97 19.26
CA THR A 105 -10.81 10.77 18.27
C THR A 105 -11.67 12.02 18.21
N ILE A 106 -11.86 12.57 17.01
CA ILE A 106 -12.68 13.74 16.73
C ILE A 106 -13.86 13.28 15.89
N ASN A 107 -15.06 13.28 16.46
CA ASN A 107 -16.32 13.05 15.76
C ASN A 107 -16.87 14.37 15.24
N ALA A 108 -16.98 14.52 13.92
CA ALA A 108 -17.52 15.71 13.29
C ALA A 108 -18.65 15.35 12.33
N ARG A 109 -19.79 16.05 12.44
CA ARG A 109 -20.98 15.83 11.62
C ARG A 109 -21.45 17.14 11.00
N GLY A 110 -22.10 17.02 9.83
CA GLY A 110 -22.69 18.17 9.13
C GLY A 110 -21.68 19.29 8.90
N ALA A 111 -22.07 20.52 9.17
CA ALA A 111 -21.22 21.70 8.99
C ALA A 111 -19.94 21.71 9.83
N ALA A 112 -19.88 20.94 10.94
CA ALA A 112 -18.70 20.85 11.80
C ALA A 112 -17.52 20.10 11.13
N VAL A 113 -17.75 19.30 10.10
CA VAL A 113 -16.70 18.61 9.33
C VAL A 113 -15.66 19.60 8.79
N GLY A 114 -16.07 20.79 8.38
CA GLY A 114 -15.14 21.83 7.91
C GLY A 114 -14.16 22.34 8.96
N GLN A 115 -14.39 22.08 10.25
CA GLN A 115 -13.52 22.51 11.36
C GLN A 115 -12.44 21.49 11.71
N VAL A 116 -12.54 20.23 11.24
CA VAL A 116 -11.67 19.13 11.65
C VAL A 116 -10.18 19.45 11.44
N ALA A 117 -9.81 19.95 10.27
CA ALA A 117 -8.40 20.26 9.99
C ALA A 117 -7.81 21.32 10.93
N SER A 118 -8.62 22.30 11.35
CA SER A 118 -8.19 23.33 12.30
C SER A 118 -8.02 22.79 13.72
N LEU A 119 -8.66 21.67 14.04
CA LEU A 119 -8.47 20.95 15.30
C LEU A 119 -7.29 20.01 15.26
N VAL A 120 -7.06 19.35 14.11
CA VAL A 120 -5.93 18.39 13.95
C VAL A 120 -4.59 19.06 14.11
N LEU A 121 -4.35 20.19 13.41
CA LEU A 121 -3.04 20.83 13.37
C LEU A 121 -2.43 21.16 14.75
N PRO A 122 -3.15 21.80 15.69
CA PRO A 122 -2.59 22.11 17.00
C PRO A 122 -2.48 20.90 17.94
N LEU A 123 -3.05 19.75 17.57
CA LEU A 123 -2.94 18.49 18.34
C LEU A 123 -1.72 17.66 17.92
N LEU A 124 -1.03 18.02 16.83
CA LEU A 124 0.19 17.34 16.42
C LEU A 124 1.32 17.65 17.41
N VAL A 125 2.12 16.63 17.70
CA VAL A 125 3.34 16.79 18.50
C VAL A 125 4.41 17.46 17.61
N PRO A 126 4.96 18.61 18.01
CA PRO A 126 6.02 19.26 17.24
C PRO A 126 7.24 18.35 17.03
N ASP A 127 7.97 18.58 15.95
CA ASP A 127 9.22 17.89 15.59
C ASP A 127 9.10 16.38 15.33
N LEU A 128 7.88 15.82 15.37
CA LEU A 128 7.64 14.44 14.96
C LEU A 128 7.06 14.37 13.54
N PRO A 129 7.45 13.35 12.75
CA PRO A 129 6.90 13.14 11.43
C PRO A 129 5.36 13.08 11.44
N VAL A 130 4.74 13.66 10.42
CA VAL A 130 3.29 13.67 10.24
C VAL A 130 2.93 12.74 9.09
N VAL A 131 2.19 11.68 9.41
CA VAL A 131 1.69 10.70 8.46
C VAL A 131 0.18 10.82 8.36
N LEU A 132 -0.34 10.97 7.16
CA LEU A 132 -1.78 10.94 6.89
C LEU A 132 -2.14 9.60 6.25
N TRP A 133 -2.98 8.82 6.92
CA TRP A 133 -3.51 7.58 6.41
C TRP A 133 -4.98 7.76 6.03
N LEU A 134 -5.28 7.58 4.75
CA LEU A 134 -6.61 7.74 4.17
C LEU A 134 -7.08 6.38 3.60
N PRO A 135 -7.64 5.49 4.41
CA PRO A 135 -8.33 4.32 3.91
C PRO A 135 -9.62 4.75 3.22
N GLY A 136 -9.89 4.20 2.04
CA GLY A 136 -11.14 4.49 1.34
C GLY A 136 -10.97 4.72 -0.15
N PRO A 137 -12.10 4.90 -0.87
CA PRO A 137 -12.15 4.79 -2.32
C PRO A 137 -11.63 6.01 -3.09
N ALA A 138 -11.54 7.18 -2.46
CA ALA A 138 -11.14 8.43 -3.12
C ALA A 138 -10.26 9.31 -2.19
N PRO A 139 -9.05 8.82 -1.80
CA PRO A 139 -8.25 9.49 -0.77
C PRO A 139 -7.72 10.87 -1.21
N LEU A 140 -7.49 11.09 -2.50
CA LEU A 140 -6.91 12.35 -2.99
C LEU A 140 -7.92 13.51 -3.03
N ASP A 141 -9.22 13.21 -2.98
CA ASP A 141 -10.29 14.19 -2.90
C ASP A 141 -10.59 14.62 -1.46
N ASP A 142 -9.84 14.09 -0.49
CA ASP A 142 -10.06 14.36 0.92
C ASP A 142 -9.67 15.80 1.30
N PRO A 143 -10.59 16.60 1.87
CA PRO A 143 -10.29 17.98 2.30
C PRO A 143 -9.17 18.06 3.33
N LEU A 144 -8.99 17.01 4.15
CA LEU A 144 -7.95 16.96 5.18
C LEU A 144 -6.56 16.92 4.54
N LEU A 145 -6.39 16.18 3.43
CA LEU A 145 -5.13 16.15 2.67
C LEU A 145 -4.70 17.56 2.24
N GLY A 146 -5.62 18.32 1.63
CA GLY A 146 -5.32 19.69 1.18
C GLY A 146 -4.90 20.63 2.32
N ARG A 147 -5.47 20.45 3.51
CA ARG A 147 -5.17 21.27 4.69
C ARG A 147 -3.88 20.89 5.40
N LEU A 148 -3.52 19.60 5.39
CA LEU A 148 -2.31 19.10 6.06
C LEU A 148 -1.08 19.10 5.15
N ARG A 149 -1.24 19.30 3.83
CA ARG A 149 -0.17 19.15 2.83
C ARG A 149 1.14 19.88 3.21
N GLY A 150 1.05 21.05 3.81
CA GLY A 150 2.21 21.86 4.20
C GLY A 150 3.01 21.34 5.41
N VAL A 151 2.48 20.36 6.14
CA VAL A 151 3.13 19.76 7.32
C VAL A 151 3.26 18.25 7.19
N LEU A 152 2.82 17.69 6.05
CA LEU A 152 2.75 16.27 5.83
C LEU A 152 4.08 15.71 5.34
N ASP A 153 4.60 14.68 6.00
CA ASP A 153 5.80 13.96 5.56
C ASP A 153 5.43 12.75 4.68
N ARG A 154 4.26 12.12 4.94
CA ARG A 154 3.83 10.93 4.18
C ARG A 154 2.32 10.84 4.07
N LEU A 155 1.86 10.51 2.86
CA LEU A 155 0.50 10.09 2.59
C LEU A 155 0.49 8.57 2.36
N ILE A 156 -0.36 7.85 3.10
CA ILE A 156 -0.58 6.42 2.94
C ILE A 156 -2.01 6.19 2.44
N VAL A 157 -2.13 5.46 1.34
CA VAL A 157 -3.40 5.03 0.75
C VAL A 157 -3.44 3.52 0.59
N ASP A 158 -4.60 2.98 0.25
CA ASP A 158 -4.77 1.59 -0.18
C ASP A 158 -5.52 1.57 -1.50
N SER A 159 -4.79 1.47 -2.60
CA SER A 159 -5.39 1.52 -3.94
C SER A 159 -6.32 0.34 -4.25
N ARG A 160 -6.27 -0.75 -3.48
CA ARG A 160 -7.23 -1.88 -3.58
C ARG A 160 -8.66 -1.44 -3.28
N SER A 161 -8.83 -0.40 -2.47
CA SER A 161 -10.14 0.14 -2.09
C SER A 161 -10.74 1.12 -3.10
N PHE A 162 -10.04 1.47 -4.17
CA PHE A 162 -10.49 2.46 -5.12
C PHE A 162 -11.70 1.98 -5.92
N THR A 163 -12.72 2.83 -6.03
CA THR A 163 -13.92 2.52 -6.81
C THR A 163 -13.61 2.34 -8.30
N ASN A 164 -12.67 3.14 -8.82
CA ASN A 164 -12.14 3.03 -10.18
C ASN A 164 -10.62 2.91 -10.11
N PRO A 165 -10.08 1.69 -10.18
CA PRO A 165 -8.63 1.45 -10.08
C PRO A 165 -7.81 2.19 -11.11
N ALA A 166 -8.28 2.27 -12.37
CA ALA A 166 -7.56 2.95 -13.45
C ALA A 166 -7.46 4.47 -13.19
N ALA A 167 -8.58 5.11 -12.90
CA ALA A 167 -8.59 6.53 -12.54
C ALA A 167 -7.78 6.82 -11.28
N GLY A 168 -7.86 5.92 -10.28
CA GLY A 168 -7.09 6.05 -9.04
C GLY A 168 -5.58 5.99 -9.26
N LEU A 169 -5.09 5.06 -10.08
CA LEU A 169 -3.67 5.00 -10.45
C LEU A 169 -3.19 6.28 -11.15
N LEU A 170 -4.00 6.83 -12.05
CA LEU A 170 -3.70 8.09 -12.73
C LEU A 170 -3.60 9.26 -11.74
N GLN A 171 -4.54 9.34 -10.80
CA GLN A 171 -4.52 10.37 -9.76
C GLN A 171 -3.31 10.24 -8.84
N LEU A 172 -2.96 9.02 -8.39
CA LEU A 172 -1.77 8.77 -7.57
C LEU A 172 -0.49 9.14 -8.31
N ALA A 173 -0.36 8.77 -9.59
CA ALA A 173 0.80 9.12 -10.40
C ALA A 173 0.92 10.63 -10.63
N ALA A 174 -0.20 11.32 -10.83
CA ALA A 174 -0.23 12.77 -10.95
C ALA A 174 0.15 13.46 -9.63
N PHE A 175 -0.34 12.96 -8.49
CA PHE A 175 0.04 13.45 -7.16
C PHE A 175 1.54 13.27 -6.93
N ASP A 176 2.07 12.05 -7.14
CA ASP A 176 3.50 11.77 -6.96
C ASP A 176 4.39 12.63 -7.87
N ALA A 177 3.99 12.83 -9.13
CA ALA A 177 4.72 13.70 -10.05
C ALA A 177 4.68 15.18 -9.64
N ALA A 178 3.53 15.69 -9.20
CA ALA A 178 3.38 17.07 -8.77
C ALA A 178 4.24 17.38 -7.53
N GLU A 179 4.33 16.42 -6.59
CA GLU A 179 5.14 16.56 -5.38
C GLU A 179 6.65 16.50 -5.66
N HIS A 180 7.10 15.90 -6.78
CA HIS A 180 8.52 15.62 -7.00
C HIS A 180 9.12 16.23 -8.27
N SER A 181 8.35 16.99 -9.07
CA SER A 181 8.80 17.53 -10.36
C SER A 181 8.80 19.05 -10.48
N GLY A 182 8.28 19.79 -9.47
CA GLY A 182 8.15 21.25 -9.54
C GLY A 182 9.41 22.01 -9.05
N PRO A 183 9.71 23.21 -9.61
CA PRO A 183 10.69 24.11 -9.05
C PRO A 183 10.19 24.59 -7.68
N GLY A 184 10.91 24.26 -6.62
CA GLY A 184 10.52 24.55 -5.23
C GLY A 184 10.14 23.31 -4.42
N ASN A 185 10.10 22.14 -5.01
CA ASN A 185 9.97 20.87 -4.29
C ASN A 185 11.26 20.58 -3.53
N GLY A 186 11.25 21.07 -2.30
CA GLY A 186 12.30 20.83 -1.32
C GLY A 186 12.09 19.48 -0.61
N PRO A 187 12.88 19.21 0.42
CA PRO A 187 12.76 18.00 1.24
C PRO A 187 11.41 17.85 2.00
N GLN A 188 10.47 18.76 1.83
CA GLN A 188 9.18 18.83 2.52
C GLN A 188 7.98 18.33 1.69
N SER A 189 8.19 17.78 0.48
CA SER A 189 7.09 17.16 -0.27
C SER A 189 6.73 15.80 0.32
N PRO A 190 5.45 15.53 0.61
CA PRO A 190 5.05 14.27 1.23
C PRO A 190 5.39 13.07 0.35
N ALA A 191 5.96 12.04 0.95
CA ALA A 191 6.15 10.77 0.29
C ALA A 191 4.80 10.07 0.11
N LEU A 192 4.55 9.53 -1.07
CA LEU A 192 3.39 8.68 -1.33
C LEU A 192 3.70 7.22 -1.01
N SER A 193 2.78 6.55 -0.35
CA SER A 193 2.80 5.12 -0.02
C SER A 193 1.47 4.47 -0.39
N ASP A 194 1.53 3.24 -0.88
CA ASP A 194 0.34 2.45 -1.23
C ASP A 194 0.43 1.06 -0.60
N LEU A 195 -0.54 0.73 0.25
CA LEU A 195 -0.59 -0.57 0.94
C LEU A 195 -0.75 -1.75 -0.03
N ALA A 196 -1.37 -1.54 -1.20
CA ALA A 196 -1.39 -2.54 -2.26
C ALA A 196 0.03 -2.86 -2.75
N TRP A 197 0.84 -1.84 -3.01
CA TRP A 197 2.24 -2.00 -3.39
C TRP A 197 3.06 -2.73 -2.32
N THR A 198 2.88 -2.36 -1.06
CA THR A 198 3.56 -3.00 0.08
C THR A 198 3.20 -4.47 0.20
N GLY A 199 1.93 -4.82 -0.03
CA GLY A 199 1.45 -6.21 -0.06
C GLY A 199 2.09 -7.08 -1.14
N LEU A 200 2.59 -6.46 -2.22
CA LEU A 200 3.28 -7.15 -3.32
C LEU A 200 4.78 -7.39 -3.07
N THR A 201 5.32 -7.02 -1.91
CA THR A 201 6.76 -7.13 -1.62
C THR A 201 7.27 -8.56 -1.77
N ALA A 202 6.60 -9.55 -1.18
CA ALA A 202 7.00 -10.94 -1.28
C ALA A 202 7.01 -11.45 -2.74
N TRP A 203 6.04 -11.04 -3.55
CA TRP A 203 5.98 -11.39 -4.98
C TRP A 203 7.17 -10.85 -5.75
N ARG A 204 7.53 -9.58 -5.51
CA ARG A 204 8.68 -8.92 -6.15
C ARG A 204 10.00 -9.57 -5.73
N GLU A 205 10.15 -9.86 -4.43
CA GLU A 205 11.35 -10.52 -3.90
C GLU A 205 11.52 -11.93 -4.47
N LEU A 206 10.48 -12.76 -4.45
CA LEU A 206 10.52 -14.12 -4.99
C LEU A 206 10.82 -14.12 -6.49
N THR A 207 10.29 -13.14 -7.23
CA THR A 207 10.56 -12.98 -8.65
C THR A 207 12.00 -12.56 -8.90
N ALA A 208 12.53 -11.61 -8.15
CA ALA A 208 13.90 -11.14 -8.28
C ALA A 208 14.92 -12.24 -7.94
N GLN A 209 14.64 -13.08 -6.94
CA GLN A 209 15.52 -14.17 -6.50
C GLN A 209 15.86 -15.19 -7.59
N PHE A 210 15.05 -15.36 -8.64
CA PHE A 210 15.43 -16.21 -9.76
C PHE A 210 16.75 -15.76 -10.41
N PHE A 211 16.98 -14.46 -10.47
CA PHE A 211 18.08 -13.84 -11.19
C PHE A 211 19.29 -13.52 -10.31
N ASP A 212 19.27 -13.90 -9.04
CA ASP A 212 20.43 -13.83 -8.13
C ASP A 212 21.50 -14.87 -8.50
N THR A 213 21.12 -15.89 -9.26
CA THR A 213 22.05 -16.95 -9.69
C THR A 213 22.63 -16.67 -11.06
N ARG A 214 23.95 -16.79 -11.19
CA ARG A 214 24.67 -16.51 -12.46
C ARG A 214 24.11 -17.24 -13.69
N PRO A 215 23.72 -18.54 -13.63
CA PRO A 215 23.15 -19.23 -14.77
C PRO A 215 21.83 -18.66 -15.28
N LEU A 216 21.00 -18.06 -14.39
CA LEU A 216 19.68 -17.56 -14.74
C LEU A 216 19.67 -16.05 -15.06
N LEU A 217 20.66 -15.30 -14.56
CA LEU A 217 20.78 -13.86 -14.76
C LEU A 217 20.71 -13.42 -16.25
N PRO A 218 21.31 -14.14 -17.24
CA PRO A 218 21.21 -13.74 -18.64
C PRO A 218 19.79 -13.75 -19.20
N HIS A 219 18.87 -14.53 -18.62
CA HIS A 219 17.47 -14.61 -19.06
C HIS A 219 16.66 -13.38 -18.65
N LEU A 220 17.06 -12.63 -17.59
CA LEU A 220 16.36 -11.46 -17.09
C LEU A 220 16.06 -10.43 -18.21
N HIS A 221 17.07 -10.08 -19.00
CA HIS A 221 16.93 -9.11 -20.09
C HIS A 221 16.35 -9.71 -21.38
N ARG A 222 15.96 -10.97 -21.35
CA ARG A 222 15.42 -11.72 -22.51
C ARG A 222 13.95 -12.08 -22.32
N ILE A 223 13.34 -11.66 -21.20
CA ILE A 223 11.92 -11.86 -20.95
C ILE A 223 11.13 -11.15 -22.06
N ASP A 224 10.28 -11.91 -22.74
CA ASP A 224 9.42 -11.43 -23.83
C ASP A 224 7.93 -11.64 -23.56
N ARG A 225 7.59 -12.39 -22.50
CA ARG A 225 6.23 -12.59 -22.05
C ARG A 225 6.14 -12.61 -20.53
N ALA A 226 5.13 -11.94 -19.98
CA ALA A 226 4.71 -12.06 -18.59
C ALA A 226 3.21 -12.33 -18.53
N GLU A 227 2.80 -13.30 -17.72
CA GLU A 227 1.40 -13.64 -17.46
C GLU A 227 1.15 -13.46 -15.97
N ILE A 228 0.16 -12.65 -15.63
CA ILE A 228 -0.16 -12.24 -14.27
C ILE A 228 -1.62 -12.63 -14.02
N SER A 229 -1.85 -13.56 -13.10
CA SER A 229 -3.20 -13.98 -12.75
C SER A 229 -3.54 -13.55 -11.34
N TYR A 230 -4.79 -13.12 -11.14
CA TYR A 230 -5.29 -12.66 -9.85
C TYR A 230 -6.66 -13.25 -9.52
N VAL A 231 -6.98 -13.35 -8.23
CA VAL A 231 -8.31 -13.73 -7.74
C VAL A 231 -9.13 -12.45 -7.54
N PRO A 232 -10.28 -12.33 -8.21
CA PRO A 232 -11.19 -11.19 -8.05
C PRO A 232 -11.74 -11.08 -6.62
N ALA A 233 -11.85 -9.87 -6.09
CA ALA A 233 -12.59 -9.61 -4.87
C ALA A 233 -14.11 -9.55 -5.19
N ASP A 234 -14.92 -10.29 -4.45
CA ASP A 234 -16.38 -10.33 -4.64
C ASP A 234 -16.81 -10.61 -6.10
N GLY A 235 -16.02 -11.39 -6.83
CA GLY A 235 -16.26 -11.74 -8.23
C GLY A 235 -16.07 -10.57 -9.21
N LYS A 236 -15.59 -9.40 -8.76
CA LYS A 236 -15.35 -8.23 -9.62
C LYS A 236 -13.89 -8.18 -10.07
N PRO A 237 -13.63 -8.18 -11.39
CA PRO A 237 -12.28 -8.03 -11.90
C PRO A 237 -11.61 -6.74 -11.39
N ASN A 238 -10.43 -6.88 -10.81
CA ASN A 238 -9.61 -5.74 -10.41
C ASN A 238 -8.14 -6.00 -10.77
N PRO A 239 -7.66 -5.54 -11.92
CA PRO A 239 -6.31 -5.78 -12.40
C PRO A 239 -5.23 -4.92 -11.70
N LEU A 240 -5.57 -4.17 -10.67
CA LEU A 240 -4.70 -3.17 -10.03
C LEU A 240 -3.34 -3.73 -9.62
N GLU A 241 -3.33 -4.83 -8.86
CA GLU A 241 -2.07 -5.46 -8.41
C GLU A 241 -1.25 -5.97 -9.59
N GLY A 242 -1.93 -6.51 -10.61
CA GLY A 242 -1.30 -6.92 -11.86
C GLY A 242 -0.68 -5.74 -12.62
N LEU A 243 -1.35 -4.60 -12.67
CA LEU A 243 -0.82 -3.37 -13.27
C LEU A 243 0.40 -2.83 -12.51
N LEU A 244 0.40 -2.90 -11.17
CA LEU A 244 1.55 -2.51 -10.34
C LEU A 244 2.75 -3.44 -10.58
N ILE A 245 2.55 -4.75 -10.69
CA ILE A 245 3.61 -5.72 -11.04
C ILE A 245 4.12 -5.49 -12.46
N ALA A 246 3.22 -5.28 -13.43
CA ALA A 246 3.61 -4.97 -14.81
C ALA A 246 4.43 -3.67 -14.89
N GLY A 247 3.99 -2.63 -14.16
CA GLY A 247 4.71 -1.37 -14.03
C GLY A 247 6.10 -1.53 -13.39
N TRP A 248 6.20 -2.37 -12.36
CA TRP A 248 7.46 -2.70 -11.72
C TRP A 248 8.43 -3.42 -12.67
N LEU A 249 7.97 -4.48 -13.35
CA LEU A 249 8.78 -5.20 -14.33
C LEU A 249 9.26 -4.25 -15.43
N ALA A 250 8.35 -3.44 -15.97
CA ALA A 250 8.69 -2.48 -17.01
C ALA A 250 9.70 -1.44 -16.54
N ALA A 251 9.55 -0.90 -15.34
CA ALA A 251 10.48 0.07 -14.76
C ALA A 251 11.88 -0.52 -14.53
N CYS A 252 11.95 -1.73 -13.94
CA CYS A 252 13.23 -2.39 -13.65
C CYS A 252 13.96 -2.89 -14.90
N LEU A 253 13.21 -3.32 -15.93
CA LEU A 253 13.76 -3.92 -17.13
C LEU A 253 13.87 -2.94 -18.31
N GLY A 254 13.51 -1.67 -18.10
CA GLY A 254 13.57 -0.62 -19.11
C GLY A 254 12.59 -0.85 -20.27
N TRP A 255 11.45 -1.50 -20.00
CA TRP A 255 10.42 -1.68 -21.03
C TRP A 255 9.65 -0.38 -21.24
N SER A 256 9.32 -0.10 -22.47
CA SER A 256 8.55 1.09 -22.84
C SER A 256 7.25 0.69 -23.53
N PRO A 257 6.12 1.39 -23.24
CA PRO A 257 4.85 1.12 -23.91
C PRO A 257 4.90 1.46 -25.40
N LEU A 258 4.14 0.72 -26.22
CA LEU A 258 3.82 1.10 -27.59
C LEU A 258 2.72 2.18 -27.60
N SER A 259 2.51 2.85 -28.74
CA SER A 259 1.43 3.85 -28.88
C SER A 259 0.04 3.28 -28.59
N ASP A 260 -0.18 2.01 -28.98
CA ASP A 260 -1.42 1.26 -28.70
C ASP A 260 -1.08 0.11 -27.73
N ALA A 261 -0.55 0.49 -26.55
CA ALA A 261 0.08 -0.46 -25.64
C ALA A 261 -0.92 -1.39 -24.96
N THR A 262 -2.21 -1.03 -24.88
CA THR A 262 -3.19 -1.75 -24.09
C THR A 262 -4.36 -2.23 -24.94
N SER A 263 -4.73 -3.49 -24.82
CA SER A 263 -5.96 -4.04 -25.36
C SER A 263 -6.68 -4.88 -24.33
N VAL A 264 -8.01 -4.91 -24.40
CA VAL A 264 -8.87 -5.69 -23.48
C VAL A 264 -9.62 -6.74 -24.31
N GLU A 265 -9.53 -7.99 -23.90
CA GLU A 265 -10.24 -9.11 -24.51
C GLU A 265 -10.97 -9.89 -23.40
N GLY A 266 -12.27 -9.68 -23.26
CA GLY A 266 -13.04 -10.16 -22.11
C GLY A 266 -12.51 -9.51 -20.82
N ASP A 267 -12.14 -10.32 -19.85
CA ASP A 267 -11.53 -9.87 -18.59
C ASP A 267 -9.98 -9.86 -18.63
N THR A 268 -9.38 -10.15 -19.78
CA THR A 268 -7.93 -10.17 -19.95
C THR A 268 -7.44 -8.85 -20.52
N LEU A 269 -6.50 -8.25 -19.80
CA LEU A 269 -5.78 -7.07 -20.20
C LEU A 269 -4.45 -7.47 -20.82
N ARG A 270 -4.17 -7.03 -22.05
CA ARG A 270 -2.89 -7.23 -22.73
C ARG A 270 -2.15 -5.91 -22.90
N LEU A 271 -0.89 -5.91 -22.48
CA LEU A 271 0.03 -4.79 -22.65
C LEU A 271 1.09 -5.16 -23.69
N HIS A 272 1.23 -4.31 -24.70
CA HIS A 272 2.24 -4.44 -25.76
C HIS A 272 3.38 -3.45 -25.50
N LEU A 273 4.54 -3.97 -25.16
CA LEU A 273 5.71 -3.21 -24.74
C LEU A 273 6.90 -3.51 -25.67
N ARG A 274 7.96 -2.72 -25.52
CA ARG A 274 9.27 -2.95 -26.14
C ARG A 274 10.32 -3.05 -25.05
N ARG A 275 11.22 -4.01 -25.16
CA ARG A 275 12.42 -4.10 -24.34
C ARG A 275 13.67 -3.72 -25.11
N PRO A 276 14.68 -3.12 -24.46
CA PRO A 276 15.98 -2.91 -25.09
C PRO A 276 16.66 -4.24 -25.43
N THR A 277 17.44 -4.27 -26.50
CA THR A 277 18.24 -5.44 -26.86
C THR A 277 19.66 -5.28 -26.33
N VAL A 278 20.06 -6.19 -25.45
CA VAL A 278 21.41 -6.18 -24.86
C VAL A 278 22.49 -6.49 -25.95
N GLY A 279 23.54 -5.68 -26.00
CA GLY A 279 24.68 -5.87 -26.89
C GLY A 279 24.48 -5.40 -28.33
N VAL A 280 23.31 -4.85 -28.65
CA VAL A 280 22.99 -4.29 -29.98
C VAL A 280 22.54 -2.85 -29.73
N GLY A 281 23.06 -1.86 -30.41
CA GLY A 281 22.91 -0.43 -30.14
C GLY A 281 21.56 0.04 -29.56
N PRO A 282 21.48 1.24 -28.98
CA PRO A 282 20.40 1.68 -28.10
C PRO A 282 19.01 1.74 -28.75
N ASN A 283 18.92 1.67 -30.08
CA ASN A 283 17.65 1.77 -30.81
C ASN A 283 17.07 0.42 -31.23
N VAL A 284 17.71 -0.71 -30.91
CA VAL A 284 17.18 -2.02 -31.25
C VAL A 284 16.34 -2.53 -30.10
N THR A 285 15.04 -2.62 -30.32
CA THR A 285 14.07 -3.10 -29.33
C THR A 285 13.40 -4.38 -29.79
N ARG A 286 12.91 -5.20 -28.87
CA ARG A 286 12.12 -6.40 -29.14
C ARG A 286 10.77 -6.30 -28.44
N PRO A 287 9.71 -6.92 -29.00
CA PRO A 287 8.40 -6.91 -28.38
C PRO A 287 8.40 -7.67 -27.06
N VAL A 288 7.56 -7.20 -26.13
CA VAL A 288 7.19 -7.90 -24.90
C VAL A 288 5.68 -7.83 -24.76
N THR A 289 5.06 -8.93 -24.39
CA THR A 289 3.65 -9.00 -24.10
C THR A 289 3.45 -9.28 -22.61
N VAL A 290 2.62 -8.47 -21.95
CA VAL A 290 2.18 -8.74 -20.58
C VAL A 290 0.68 -8.98 -20.61
N GLU A 291 0.23 -10.11 -20.06
CA GLU A 291 -1.17 -10.46 -19.92
C GLU A 291 -1.56 -10.44 -18.45
N ILE A 292 -2.67 -9.75 -18.13
CA ILE A 292 -3.22 -9.67 -16.77
C ILE A 292 -4.66 -10.18 -16.85
N SER A 293 -4.97 -11.24 -16.11
CA SER A 293 -6.29 -11.88 -16.18
C SER A 293 -6.76 -12.39 -14.81
N PRO A 294 -8.08 -12.48 -14.59
CA PRO A 294 -8.60 -13.26 -13.49
C PRO A 294 -8.12 -14.71 -13.58
N LEU A 295 -7.91 -15.33 -12.42
CA LEU A 295 -7.58 -16.76 -12.36
C LEU A 295 -8.73 -17.58 -12.93
N GLY A 296 -8.44 -18.36 -13.98
CA GLY A 296 -9.42 -19.25 -14.61
C GLY A 296 -9.80 -20.42 -13.71
N GLN A 297 -10.83 -21.20 -14.13
CA GLN A 297 -11.27 -22.39 -13.41
C GLN A 297 -10.23 -23.51 -13.41
N GLU A 298 -9.29 -23.49 -14.36
CA GLU A 298 -8.18 -24.42 -14.46
C GLU A 298 -6.87 -23.64 -14.56
N HIS A 299 -5.89 -24.04 -13.76
CA HIS A 299 -4.54 -23.50 -13.83
C HIS A 299 -3.53 -24.65 -13.68
N PRO A 300 -2.52 -24.78 -14.57
CA PRO A 300 -1.63 -25.94 -14.62
C PRO A 300 -0.85 -26.23 -13.32
N GLN A 301 -0.67 -25.22 -12.47
CA GLN A 301 0.12 -25.32 -11.23
C GLN A 301 -0.72 -25.10 -9.97
N ILE A 302 -2.02 -24.87 -10.10
CA ILE A 302 -2.93 -24.64 -8.96
C ILE A 302 -3.95 -25.77 -8.95
N THR A 303 -3.86 -26.65 -7.96
CA THR A 303 -4.73 -27.83 -7.84
C THR A 303 -6.01 -27.54 -7.06
N GLN A 304 -6.00 -26.51 -6.19
CA GLN A 304 -7.12 -26.14 -5.32
C GLN A 304 -7.61 -24.71 -5.58
N ILE A 305 -7.97 -24.41 -6.83
CA ILE A 305 -8.45 -23.07 -7.25
C ILE A 305 -9.64 -22.62 -6.40
N ALA A 306 -10.52 -23.51 -5.99
CA ALA A 306 -11.67 -23.16 -5.14
C ALA A 306 -11.28 -22.60 -3.77
N GLN A 307 -10.19 -23.07 -3.17
CA GLN A 307 -9.69 -22.52 -1.90
C GLN A 307 -9.00 -21.16 -2.07
N LEU A 308 -8.34 -20.95 -3.22
CA LEU A 308 -7.74 -19.65 -3.54
C LEU A 308 -8.80 -18.60 -3.86
N ALA A 309 -9.98 -18.98 -4.35
CA ALA A 309 -11.08 -18.07 -4.64
C ALA A 309 -11.55 -17.26 -3.41
N GLU A 310 -11.28 -17.76 -2.21
CA GLU A 310 -11.57 -17.06 -0.94
C GLU A 310 -10.51 -16.01 -0.56
N GLN A 311 -9.39 -15.94 -1.31
CA GLN A 311 -8.27 -15.03 -1.02
C GLN A 311 -8.01 -14.10 -2.21
N PRO A 312 -8.68 -12.94 -2.29
CA PRO A 312 -8.46 -11.97 -3.37
C PRO A 312 -7.00 -11.52 -3.51
N GLY A 313 -6.64 -11.04 -4.69
CA GLY A 313 -5.32 -10.51 -4.99
C GLY A 313 -4.48 -11.41 -5.90
N LEU A 314 -3.20 -11.12 -6.05
CA LEU A 314 -2.30 -11.80 -6.99
C LEU A 314 -2.21 -13.30 -6.69
N ALA A 315 -2.38 -14.15 -7.72
CA ALA A 315 -2.39 -15.62 -7.59
C ALA A 315 -1.21 -16.29 -8.30
N ALA A 316 -0.81 -15.79 -9.46
CA ALA A 316 0.31 -16.33 -10.22
C ALA A 316 1.02 -15.24 -11.03
N LEU A 317 2.33 -15.39 -11.17
CA LEU A 317 3.18 -14.63 -12.07
C LEU A 317 4.07 -15.60 -12.83
N HIS A 318 3.96 -15.60 -14.17
CA HIS A 318 4.80 -16.37 -15.06
C HIS A 318 5.62 -15.44 -15.95
N LEU A 319 6.89 -15.70 -16.08
CA LEU A 319 7.82 -14.97 -16.96
C LEU A 319 8.44 -15.96 -17.92
N ARG A 320 8.41 -15.63 -19.20
CA ARG A 320 9.07 -16.40 -20.26
C ARG A 320 10.16 -15.57 -20.89
N ALA A 321 11.32 -16.18 -21.06
CA ALA A 321 12.46 -15.60 -21.75
C ALA A 321 12.85 -16.48 -22.94
N VAL A 322 12.99 -15.88 -24.13
CA VAL A 322 13.39 -16.58 -25.34
C VAL A 322 14.60 -15.88 -25.98
N ASP A 323 15.69 -16.63 -26.12
CA ASP A 323 16.87 -16.23 -26.91
C ASP A 323 17.73 -17.45 -27.25
N GLY A 324 17.32 -18.19 -28.25
CA GLY A 324 17.92 -19.50 -28.62
C GLY A 324 17.54 -20.63 -27.68
N VAL A 325 17.45 -20.36 -26.38
CA VAL A 325 17.00 -21.30 -25.34
C VAL A 325 15.78 -20.64 -24.59
N THR A 326 14.72 -21.39 -24.42
CA THR A 326 13.57 -20.95 -23.66
C THR A 326 13.81 -21.18 -22.16
N ALA A 327 13.50 -20.18 -21.36
CA ALA A 327 13.46 -20.29 -19.90
C ALA A 327 12.13 -19.74 -19.37
N ASP A 328 11.51 -20.50 -18.48
CA ASP A 328 10.25 -20.15 -17.84
C ASP A 328 10.47 -20.04 -16.33
N PHE A 329 9.92 -18.98 -15.74
CA PHE A 329 9.98 -18.69 -14.30
C PHE A 329 8.56 -18.47 -13.80
N SER A 330 8.20 -19.06 -12.67
CA SER A 330 6.89 -18.82 -12.10
C SER A 330 6.91 -18.71 -10.58
N VAL A 331 6.09 -17.80 -10.08
CA VAL A 331 5.70 -17.67 -8.68
C VAL A 331 4.20 -17.89 -8.63
N VAL A 332 3.73 -18.92 -7.94
CA VAL A 332 2.32 -19.31 -7.90
C VAL A 332 1.93 -19.56 -6.45
N ARG A 333 0.80 -19.02 -6.00
CA ARG A 333 0.29 -19.36 -4.65
C ARG A 333 0.22 -20.86 -4.48
N ALA A 334 0.75 -21.35 -3.37
CA ALA A 334 0.62 -22.75 -3.01
C ALA A 334 -0.75 -23.04 -2.38
N ASP A 335 -1.13 -24.32 -2.38
CA ASP A 335 -2.32 -24.78 -1.65
C ASP A 335 -2.17 -24.57 -0.13
N GLU A 336 -0.93 -24.51 0.38
CA GLU A 336 -0.63 -24.17 1.77
C GLU A 336 -0.68 -22.64 1.95
N PRO A 337 -1.56 -22.12 2.84
CA PRO A 337 -1.70 -20.69 3.06
C PRO A 337 -0.38 -20.02 3.50
N GLY A 338 -0.08 -18.84 2.97
CA GLY A 338 1.14 -18.11 3.29
C GLY A 338 2.39 -18.58 2.54
N TYR A 339 2.23 -19.48 1.56
CA TYR A 339 3.33 -19.98 0.73
C TYR A 339 3.07 -19.77 -0.77
N ALA A 340 4.16 -19.75 -1.53
CA ALA A 340 4.15 -19.79 -2.99
C ALA A 340 5.15 -20.84 -3.49
N LEU A 341 4.78 -21.53 -4.56
CA LEU A 341 5.67 -22.39 -5.32
C LEU A 341 6.43 -21.54 -6.34
N THR A 342 7.74 -21.50 -6.21
CA THR A 342 8.62 -20.89 -7.21
C THR A 342 9.19 -22.00 -8.11
N THR A 343 9.13 -21.79 -9.44
CA THR A 343 9.68 -22.74 -10.42
C THR A 343 10.56 -22.01 -11.42
N ALA A 344 11.75 -22.51 -11.64
CA ALA A 344 12.64 -22.07 -12.72
C ALA A 344 12.91 -23.28 -13.62
N GLN A 345 12.64 -23.14 -14.93
CA GLN A 345 12.85 -24.17 -15.93
C GLN A 345 13.58 -23.61 -17.14
N VAL A 346 14.74 -24.13 -17.43
CA VAL A 346 15.48 -23.86 -18.68
C VAL A 346 15.33 -25.06 -19.60
N ALA A 347 15.06 -24.83 -20.88
CA ALA A 347 14.90 -25.90 -21.85
C ALA A 347 16.11 -26.84 -21.84
N GLY A 348 15.86 -28.16 -21.81
CA GLY A 348 16.89 -29.20 -21.70
C GLY A 348 17.42 -29.44 -20.28
N GLN A 349 16.93 -28.75 -19.26
CA GLN A 349 17.28 -28.97 -17.86
C GLN A 349 16.07 -29.38 -17.03
N ALA A 350 16.29 -30.06 -15.92
CA ALA A 350 15.23 -30.37 -14.96
C ALA A 350 14.75 -29.07 -14.28
N PRO A 351 13.44 -28.94 -14.02
CA PRO A 351 12.90 -27.77 -13.31
C PRO A 351 13.41 -27.74 -11.87
N VAL A 352 13.77 -26.54 -11.42
CA VAL A 352 14.07 -26.27 -10.01
C VAL A 352 12.81 -25.69 -9.36
N ARG A 353 12.31 -26.37 -8.33
CA ARG A 353 11.12 -25.97 -7.60
C ARG A 353 11.43 -25.73 -6.14
N ARG A 354 10.82 -24.69 -5.56
CA ARG A 354 10.97 -24.36 -4.14
C ARG A 354 9.64 -23.83 -3.60
N LEU A 355 9.23 -24.33 -2.45
CA LEU A 355 8.18 -23.72 -1.64
C LEU A 355 8.80 -22.59 -0.82
N ALA A 356 8.25 -21.40 -0.92
CA ALA A 356 8.76 -20.20 -0.26
C ALA A 356 7.63 -19.46 0.48
N ARG A 357 7.97 -18.78 1.57
CA ARG A 357 7.01 -17.92 2.27
C ARG A 357 6.55 -16.80 1.36
N CYS A 358 5.24 -16.62 1.27
CA CYS A 358 4.56 -15.57 0.52
C CYS A 358 3.30 -15.18 1.30
N GLU A 359 3.50 -14.78 2.54
CA GLU A 359 2.41 -14.36 3.42
C GLU A 359 1.73 -13.10 2.86
N GLN A 360 0.42 -13.01 3.04
CA GLN A 360 -0.32 -11.77 2.85
C GLN A 360 -0.33 -11.04 4.19
N PRO A 361 0.43 -9.94 4.33
CA PRO A 361 0.49 -9.22 5.59
C PRO A 361 -0.87 -8.63 5.95
N GLY A 362 -1.20 -8.63 7.22
CA GLY A 362 -2.35 -7.91 7.74
C GLY A 362 -2.21 -6.40 7.58
N LEU A 363 -3.32 -5.67 7.71
CA LEU A 363 -3.33 -4.22 7.51
C LEU A 363 -2.36 -3.49 8.46
N ALA A 364 -2.25 -3.95 9.71
CA ALA A 364 -1.30 -3.39 10.68
C ALA A 364 0.17 -3.63 10.27
N ASP A 365 0.47 -4.81 9.71
CA ASP A 365 1.82 -5.13 9.24
C ASP A 365 2.20 -4.31 8.01
N LEU A 366 1.24 -4.13 7.08
CA LEU A 366 1.42 -3.27 5.90
C LEU A 366 1.70 -1.83 6.31
N LEU A 367 0.90 -1.29 7.24
CA LEU A 367 1.09 0.06 7.73
C LEU A 367 2.40 0.20 8.49
N ALA A 368 2.76 -0.78 9.35
CA ALA A 368 4.04 -0.81 10.05
C ALA A 368 5.24 -0.83 9.08
N ALA A 369 5.14 -1.56 7.96
CA ALA A 369 6.18 -1.58 6.94
C ALA A 369 6.38 -0.20 6.30
N GLU A 370 5.29 0.51 5.98
CA GLU A 370 5.35 1.86 5.43
C GLU A 370 5.90 2.89 6.41
N LEU A 371 5.57 2.76 7.70
CA LEU A 371 6.07 3.65 8.74
C LEU A 371 7.58 3.49 9.03
N ARG A 372 8.20 2.40 8.59
CA ARG A 372 9.67 2.20 8.65
C ARG A 372 10.43 2.94 7.55
N LEU A 373 9.76 3.32 6.47
CA LEU A 373 10.40 4.00 5.36
C LEU A 373 10.66 5.46 5.73
N LEU A 374 11.94 5.85 5.74
CA LEU A 374 12.35 7.22 6.07
C LEU A 374 12.21 8.19 4.89
N SER A 375 12.10 7.66 3.66
CA SER A 375 12.07 8.46 2.44
C SER A 375 11.07 7.88 1.44
N ARG A 376 10.94 8.57 0.28
CA ARG A 376 10.15 8.11 -0.85
C ARG A 376 10.67 6.79 -1.41
N ASP A 377 9.78 5.83 -1.69
CA ASP A 377 10.09 4.64 -2.49
C ASP A 377 10.17 5.01 -3.98
N ARG A 378 11.41 5.11 -4.50
CA ARG A 378 11.65 5.43 -5.91
C ARG A 378 11.21 4.31 -6.85
N THR A 379 11.27 3.08 -6.38
CA THR A 379 10.83 1.91 -7.15
C THR A 379 9.33 1.93 -7.32
N PHE A 380 8.59 2.24 -6.25
CA PHE A 380 7.16 2.46 -6.32
C PHE A 380 6.79 3.59 -7.29
N GLY A 381 7.42 4.75 -7.16
CA GLY A 381 7.13 5.88 -8.04
C GLY A 381 7.35 5.57 -9.53
N ALA A 382 8.43 4.83 -9.87
CA ALA A 382 8.70 4.39 -11.24
C ALA A 382 7.67 3.36 -11.73
N ALA A 383 7.30 2.39 -10.89
CA ALA A 383 6.29 1.39 -11.19
C ALA A 383 4.90 2.02 -11.36
N LEU A 384 4.51 2.91 -10.45
CA LEU A 384 3.24 3.64 -10.47
C LEU A 384 3.06 4.46 -11.75
N LYS A 385 4.12 5.17 -12.17
CA LYS A 385 4.09 5.96 -13.42
C LYS A 385 3.75 5.10 -14.63
N LEU A 386 4.35 3.90 -14.75
CA LEU A 386 4.08 3.00 -15.87
C LEU A 386 2.73 2.30 -15.72
N ALA A 387 2.36 1.86 -14.52
CA ALA A 387 1.05 1.29 -14.25
C ALA A 387 -0.08 2.28 -14.62
N ALA A 388 0.07 3.55 -14.27
CA ALA A 388 -0.85 4.61 -14.65
C ALA A 388 -0.90 4.82 -16.18
N THR A 389 0.25 4.74 -16.87
CA THR A 389 0.30 4.83 -18.34
C THR A 389 -0.48 3.68 -18.99
N PHE A 390 -0.38 2.47 -18.45
CA PHE A 390 -1.16 1.31 -18.92
C PHE A 390 -2.66 1.48 -18.62
N ALA A 391 -2.98 1.95 -17.42
CA ALA A 391 -4.35 2.19 -16.97
C ALA A 391 -5.05 3.29 -17.78
N ALA A 392 -4.34 4.32 -18.23
CA ALA A 392 -4.89 5.42 -19.03
C ALA A 392 -5.56 4.97 -20.36
N GLN A 393 -5.21 3.80 -20.85
CA GLN A 393 -5.75 3.23 -22.09
C GLN A 393 -6.93 2.28 -21.84
N LEU A 394 -7.38 2.12 -20.59
CA LEU A 394 -8.52 1.29 -20.20
C LEU A 394 -9.83 2.08 -20.12
N GLY A 395 -9.78 3.37 -20.12
CA GLY A 395 -10.91 4.31 -20.11
C GLY A 395 -10.89 5.10 -21.38
#